data_471ec53bbbdf55f627c75d93408f8ba9
#
_entry.id   471ec53bbbdf55f627c75d93408f8ba9
#
_cell.length_a   1.000
_cell.length_b   1.000
_cell.length_c   1.000
_cell.angle_alpha   90.00
_cell.angle_beta   90.00
_cell.angle_gamma   90.00
#
_symmetry.space_group_name_H-M   'P 1'
#
loop_
_entity.id
_entity.type
_entity.pdbx_description
1 polymer ?
#
loop_
_entity_poly.entity_id
_entity_poly.type
_entity_poly.pdbx_seq_one_letter_code
_entity_poly.pdbx_strand_id
1 'polypeptide(L)'
;MDRIEWGSLPPTLHDAVQDHIGPVIKAEPSPEGRRSALAATVHTRAGQRLFLKGAPIDNARSVGDLDREAAIAPYVTAIAPELVCDVTAAGWRLLAFDYVEGRRANYAPGSPDLPAVVEAVTALDTLSCPDEVPLKWFDARWSTYAADPRQLAVLAGTAVLHTDLNPGNLLVGPQTVTVVDWAMASRGAAFVNPADLVLNLIACGHAPAEAEAVVHEVAAWRDAEPEAVDHYARTVAVAWLQAFWSYTHPWARAVVRAAQHWALYRMAR
;
A
#
# COMPACT_ATOMS: atom_id res chain seq x y z
N MET A 1 -16.46 8.48 4.61
CA MET A 1 -16.04 9.50 5.60
C MET A 1 -15.83 10.77 4.81
N ASP A 2 -16.48 11.85 5.20
CA ASP A 2 -16.25 13.14 4.55
C ASP A 2 -14.86 13.63 4.91
N ARG A 3 -14.15 14.16 3.91
CA ARG A 3 -12.79 14.67 4.09
C ARG A 3 -12.82 16.00 4.81
N ILE A 4 -11.90 16.16 5.74
CA ILE A 4 -11.68 17.41 6.45
C ILE A 4 -10.56 18.15 5.74
N GLU A 5 -10.77 19.42 5.44
CA GLU A 5 -9.76 20.28 4.83
C GLU A 5 -8.77 20.77 5.91
N TRP A 6 -7.52 21.01 5.49
CA TRP A 6 -6.48 21.56 6.37
C TRP A 6 -6.99 22.79 7.15
N GLY A 7 -7.61 23.76 6.48
CA GLY A 7 -8.10 24.99 7.10
C GLY A 7 -9.20 24.81 8.16
N SER A 8 -9.83 23.62 8.22
CA SER A 8 -10.86 23.30 9.20
C SER A 8 -10.34 22.58 10.45
N LEU A 9 -9.04 22.29 10.49
CA LEU A 9 -8.41 21.63 11.64
C LEU A 9 -8.24 22.60 12.82
N PRO A 10 -8.13 22.11 14.07
CA PRO A 10 -7.88 22.94 15.23
C PRO A 10 -6.61 23.80 15.08
N PRO A 11 -6.62 25.10 15.48
CA PRO A 11 -5.43 25.95 15.44
C PRO A 11 -4.21 25.36 16.14
N THR A 12 -4.41 24.72 17.30
CA THR A 12 -3.33 24.07 18.05
C THR A 12 -2.72 22.88 17.32
N LEU A 13 -3.46 22.22 16.40
CA LEU A 13 -2.88 21.20 15.51
C LEU A 13 -2.04 21.85 14.40
N HIS A 14 -2.54 22.97 13.83
CA HIS A 14 -1.75 23.76 12.87
C HIS A 14 -0.41 24.17 13.45
N ASP A 15 -0.42 24.75 14.66
CA ASP A 15 0.79 25.19 15.35
C ASP A 15 1.74 24.03 15.56
N ALA A 16 1.25 22.90 16.11
CA ALA A 16 2.07 21.71 16.34
C ALA A 16 2.71 21.14 15.05
N VAL A 17 2.00 21.15 13.93
CA VAL A 17 2.54 20.69 12.65
C VAL A 17 3.53 21.72 12.09
N GLN A 18 3.19 23.00 12.12
CA GLN A 18 4.02 24.09 11.60
C GLN A 18 5.33 24.30 12.38
N ASP A 19 5.37 23.90 13.65
CA ASP A 19 6.61 23.87 14.44
C ASP A 19 7.65 22.90 13.83
N HIS A 20 7.22 21.87 13.11
CA HIS A 20 8.10 20.92 12.44
C HIS A 20 8.41 21.30 10.99
N ILE A 21 7.39 21.71 10.22
CA ILE A 21 7.51 21.90 8.78
C ILE A 21 7.58 23.37 8.35
N GLY A 22 7.45 24.30 9.29
CA GLY A 22 7.34 25.71 9.03
C GLY A 22 5.94 26.15 8.56
N PRO A 23 5.74 27.48 8.38
CA PRO A 23 4.42 28.04 8.06
C PRO A 23 3.87 27.53 6.74
N VAL A 24 2.65 26.98 6.77
CA VAL A 24 1.90 26.56 5.58
C VAL A 24 1.24 27.78 4.94
N ILE A 25 1.52 28.00 3.66
CA ILE A 25 0.96 29.13 2.88
C ILE A 25 -0.13 28.69 1.89
N LYS A 26 -0.18 27.40 1.56
CA LYS A 26 -1.21 26.80 0.69
C LYS A 26 -1.45 25.38 1.09
N ALA A 27 -2.71 24.92 1.05
CA ALA A 27 -3.10 23.52 1.22
C ALA A 27 -4.11 23.14 0.13
N GLU A 28 -3.87 22.02 -0.53
CA GLU A 28 -4.70 21.48 -1.60
C GLU A 28 -5.20 20.10 -1.17
N PRO A 29 -6.52 19.90 -0.99
CA PRO A 29 -7.03 18.59 -0.62
C PRO A 29 -6.70 17.57 -1.71
N SER A 30 -6.20 16.41 -1.31
CA SER A 30 -5.97 15.33 -2.26
C SER A 30 -7.32 14.75 -2.69
N PRO A 31 -7.62 14.60 -3.98
CA PRO A 31 -8.88 14.00 -4.44
C PRO A 31 -8.99 12.53 -4.06
N GLU A 32 -7.91 11.94 -3.57
CA GLU A 32 -7.72 10.52 -3.40
C GLU A 32 -7.34 10.12 -1.97
N GLY A 33 -7.41 8.83 -1.68
CA GLY A 33 -7.21 8.25 -0.35
C GLY A 33 -8.53 8.22 0.44
N ARG A 34 -9.03 7.02 0.72
CA ARG A 34 -10.37 6.86 1.35
C ARG A 34 -10.27 6.52 2.83
N ARG A 35 -9.06 6.29 3.32
CA ARG A 35 -8.82 5.75 4.68
C ARG A 35 -8.44 6.83 5.69
N SER A 36 -7.96 7.98 5.23
CA SER A 36 -7.60 9.11 6.10
C SER A 36 -8.67 10.20 6.06
N ALA A 37 -9.00 10.76 7.22
CA ALA A 37 -9.95 11.86 7.33
C ALA A 37 -9.37 13.15 6.73
N LEU A 38 -8.06 13.35 6.88
CA LEU A 38 -7.27 14.38 6.19
C LEU A 38 -6.34 13.72 5.18
N ALA A 39 -6.31 14.22 3.95
CA ALA A 39 -5.24 13.99 2.99
C ALA A 39 -5.10 15.24 2.14
N ALA A 40 -3.94 15.89 2.19
CA ALA A 40 -3.71 17.16 1.51
C ALA A 40 -2.23 17.33 1.13
N THR A 41 -1.99 18.02 0.01
CA THR A 41 -0.67 18.57 -0.29
C THR A 41 -0.58 19.96 0.30
N VAL A 42 0.50 20.24 1.04
CA VAL A 42 0.76 21.55 1.60
C VAL A 42 2.02 22.15 1.02
N HIS A 43 2.05 23.47 0.92
CA HIS A 43 3.22 24.25 0.52
C HIS A 43 3.63 25.12 1.70
N THR A 44 4.88 25.03 2.09
CA THR A 44 5.43 25.85 3.18
C THR A 44 6.01 27.16 2.64
N ARG A 45 6.16 28.15 3.52
CA ARG A 45 6.83 29.41 3.17
C ARG A 45 8.28 29.22 2.73
N ALA A 46 8.94 28.18 3.19
CA ALA A 46 10.29 27.81 2.78
C ALA A 46 10.37 27.17 1.38
N GLY A 47 9.22 26.95 0.71
CA GLY A 47 9.15 26.37 -0.63
C GLY A 47 9.07 24.83 -0.64
N GLN A 48 8.97 24.17 0.51
CA GLN A 48 8.77 22.72 0.57
C GLN A 48 7.34 22.37 0.17
N ARG A 49 7.20 21.20 -0.46
CA ARG A 49 5.90 20.54 -0.70
C ARG A 49 5.87 19.27 0.10
N LEU A 50 4.80 19.07 0.87
CA LEU A 50 4.62 17.90 1.73
C LEU A 50 3.22 17.31 1.52
N PHE A 51 3.11 16.01 1.71
CA PHE A 51 1.83 15.30 1.70
C PHE A 51 1.42 14.96 3.13
N LEU A 52 0.28 15.47 3.56
CA LEU A 52 -0.27 15.26 4.89
C LEU A 52 -1.31 14.14 4.88
N LYS A 53 -1.23 13.25 5.87
CA LYS A 53 -2.28 12.29 6.21
C LYS A 53 -2.66 12.47 7.68
N GLY A 54 -3.95 12.40 8.02
CA GLY A 54 -4.37 12.53 9.41
C GLY A 54 -5.74 11.92 9.68
N ALA A 55 -5.96 11.63 10.96
CA ALA A 55 -7.24 11.13 11.47
C ALA A 55 -7.48 11.59 12.92
N PRO A 56 -8.75 11.78 13.34
CA PRO A 56 -9.10 11.93 14.74
C PRO A 56 -8.67 10.70 15.54
N ILE A 57 -8.20 10.91 16.79
CA ILE A 57 -7.69 9.82 17.66
C ILE A 57 -8.77 8.84 18.09
N ASP A 58 -10.04 9.20 18.04
CA ASP A 58 -11.18 8.33 18.31
C ASP A 58 -11.46 7.34 17.18
N ASN A 59 -10.88 7.55 16.00
CA ASN A 59 -10.91 6.60 14.88
C ASN A 59 -9.75 5.62 14.99
N ALA A 60 -9.85 4.65 15.89
CA ALA A 60 -8.80 3.68 16.18
C ALA A 60 -8.28 2.93 14.95
N ARG A 61 -9.13 2.69 13.93
CA ARG A 61 -8.72 2.03 12.70
C ARG A 61 -7.76 2.91 11.88
N SER A 62 -8.15 4.16 11.64
CA SER A 62 -7.33 5.10 10.87
C SER A 62 -6.04 5.47 11.60
N VAL A 63 -6.09 5.60 12.93
CA VAL A 63 -4.90 5.82 13.78
C VAL A 63 -3.96 4.63 13.65
N GLY A 64 -4.44 3.40 13.79
CA GLY A 64 -3.60 2.21 13.63
C GLY A 64 -3.02 2.03 12.22
N ASP A 65 -3.68 2.56 11.17
CA ASP A 65 -3.12 2.63 9.81
C ASP A 65 -1.96 3.65 9.76
N LEU A 66 -2.11 4.85 10.35
CA LEU A 66 -1.06 5.86 10.45
C LEU A 66 0.12 5.41 11.31
N ASP A 67 -0.15 4.74 12.44
CA ASP A 67 0.91 4.23 13.32
C ASP A 67 1.79 3.19 12.61
N ARG A 68 1.20 2.31 11.80
CA ARG A 68 1.99 1.36 10.98
C ARG A 68 2.83 2.07 9.92
N GLU A 69 2.23 3.05 9.23
CA GLU A 69 2.91 3.82 8.21
C GLU A 69 4.08 4.61 8.81
N ALA A 70 3.90 5.23 9.96
CA ALA A 70 4.98 5.91 10.69
C ALA A 70 6.06 4.92 11.15
N ALA A 71 5.66 3.76 11.69
CA ALA A 71 6.61 2.77 12.19
C ALA A 71 7.51 2.15 11.11
N ILE A 72 6.98 1.94 9.89
CA ILE A 72 7.74 1.38 8.78
C ILE A 72 8.56 2.43 8.01
N ALA A 73 8.16 3.69 8.05
CA ALA A 73 8.76 4.76 7.23
C ALA A 73 10.29 4.80 7.28
N PRO A 74 10.99 4.68 8.44
CA PRO A 74 12.45 4.70 8.48
C PRO A 74 13.14 3.56 7.71
N TYR A 75 12.43 2.48 7.45
CA TYR A 75 12.99 1.25 6.85
C TYR A 75 12.69 1.10 5.36
N VAL A 76 11.91 2.02 4.77
CA VAL A 76 11.49 1.96 3.37
C VAL A 76 11.92 3.19 2.55
N THR A 77 12.76 4.06 3.10
CA THR A 77 13.20 5.32 2.49
C THR A 77 13.87 5.17 1.12
N ALA A 78 14.41 3.98 0.82
CA ALA A 78 15.01 3.68 -0.48
C ALA A 78 13.99 3.71 -1.64
N ILE A 79 12.68 3.51 -1.34
CA ILE A 79 11.62 3.40 -2.36
C ILE A 79 10.35 4.16 -1.98
N ALA A 80 10.32 4.80 -0.81
CA ALA A 80 9.18 5.52 -0.28
C ALA A 80 9.55 6.97 0.09
N PRO A 81 8.60 7.90 0.17
CA PRO A 81 8.88 9.25 0.64
C PRO A 81 9.31 9.27 2.11
N GLU A 82 10.17 10.21 2.46
CA GLU A 82 10.61 10.41 3.85
C GLU A 82 9.45 10.92 4.71
N LEU A 83 9.34 10.39 5.93
CA LEU A 83 8.45 10.91 6.96
C LEU A 83 9.12 12.11 7.64
N VAL A 84 8.59 13.30 7.39
CA VAL A 84 9.14 14.58 7.86
C VAL A 84 8.57 14.98 9.23
N CYS A 85 7.30 14.64 9.49
CA CYS A 85 6.59 15.08 10.70
C CYS A 85 5.65 13.96 11.16
N ASP A 86 5.64 13.73 12.46
CA ASP A 86 4.80 12.79 13.18
C ASP A 86 4.26 13.47 14.44
N VAL A 87 2.97 13.87 14.41
CA VAL A 87 2.36 14.69 15.45
C VAL A 87 1.06 14.08 15.95
N THR A 88 0.90 14.09 17.28
CA THR A 88 -0.40 13.88 17.93
C THR A 88 -0.74 15.11 18.77
N ALA A 89 -1.74 15.85 18.33
CA ALA A 89 -2.15 17.09 19.00
C ALA A 89 -3.65 17.36 18.78
N ALA A 90 -4.28 18.09 19.69
CA ALA A 90 -5.67 18.54 19.59
C ALA A 90 -6.68 17.45 19.19
N GLY A 91 -6.47 16.21 19.65
CA GLY A 91 -7.34 15.08 19.34
C GLY A 91 -7.13 14.48 17.93
N TRP A 92 -6.00 14.78 17.28
CA TRP A 92 -5.63 14.28 15.96
C TRP A 92 -4.29 13.56 15.98
N ARG A 93 -4.15 12.54 15.11
CA ARG A 93 -2.92 11.90 14.68
C ARG A 93 -2.63 12.36 13.25
N LEU A 94 -1.43 12.90 12.98
CA LEU A 94 -1.05 13.44 11.68
C LEU A 94 0.38 13.06 11.32
N LEU A 95 0.58 12.67 10.07
CA LEU A 95 1.88 12.43 9.45
C LEU A 95 2.07 13.39 8.27
N ALA A 96 3.30 13.87 8.08
CA ALA A 96 3.70 14.60 6.88
C ALA A 96 4.86 13.87 6.22
N PHE A 97 4.74 13.64 4.93
CA PHE A 97 5.75 13.02 4.08
C PHE A 97 6.25 14.00 3.05
N ASP A 98 7.47 13.83 2.57
CA ASP A 98 7.94 14.53 1.39
C ASP A 98 6.96 14.30 0.23
N TYR A 99 6.71 15.36 -0.53
CA TYR A 99 5.84 15.25 -1.69
C TYR A 99 6.56 14.55 -2.83
N VAL A 100 5.95 13.48 -3.33
CA VAL A 100 6.45 12.75 -4.49
C VAL A 100 5.88 13.35 -5.77
N GLU A 101 6.76 13.85 -6.63
CA GLU A 101 6.40 14.29 -7.97
C GLU A 101 6.33 13.08 -8.91
N GLY A 102 5.14 12.81 -9.44
CA GLY A 102 4.94 11.66 -10.30
C GLY A 102 3.47 11.49 -10.68
N ARG A 103 3.24 10.68 -11.68
CA ARG A 103 1.90 10.20 -12.04
C ARG A 103 1.72 8.76 -11.58
N ARG A 104 0.51 8.33 -11.42
CA ARG A 104 0.19 6.93 -11.14
C ARG A 104 0.71 6.01 -12.23
N ALA A 105 1.16 4.83 -11.82
CA ALA A 105 1.56 3.79 -12.74
C ALA A 105 0.36 3.33 -13.58
N ASN A 106 0.61 3.05 -14.84
CA ASN A 106 -0.35 2.41 -15.74
C ASN A 106 -0.07 0.92 -15.81
N TYR A 107 -1.00 0.11 -15.33
CA TYR A 107 -0.89 -1.36 -15.33
C TYR A 107 -1.61 -2.02 -16.50
N ALA A 108 -2.05 -1.29 -17.52
CA ALA A 108 -2.66 -1.90 -18.70
C ALA A 108 -1.66 -2.82 -19.45
N PRO A 109 -2.13 -3.87 -20.12
CA PRO A 109 -1.29 -4.70 -20.99
C PRO A 109 -0.50 -3.85 -21.99
N GLY A 110 0.82 -4.11 -22.07
CA GLY A 110 1.73 -3.37 -22.93
C GLY A 110 2.12 -1.97 -22.45
N SER A 111 1.77 -1.61 -21.23
CA SER A 111 2.18 -0.32 -20.66
C SER A 111 3.71 -0.19 -20.55
N PRO A 112 4.30 0.95 -20.95
CA PRO A 112 5.73 1.22 -20.80
C PRO A 112 6.17 1.38 -19.34
N ASP A 113 5.23 1.46 -18.39
CA ASP A 113 5.54 1.60 -16.97
C ASP A 113 5.92 0.27 -16.32
N LEU A 114 5.50 -0.87 -16.90
CA LEU A 114 5.65 -2.20 -16.28
C LEU A 114 7.09 -2.54 -15.90
N PRO A 115 8.12 -2.28 -16.72
CA PRO A 115 9.49 -2.54 -16.32
C PRO A 115 9.90 -1.80 -15.04
N ALA A 116 9.61 -0.50 -14.94
CA ALA A 116 9.94 0.30 -13.76
C ALA A 116 9.11 -0.10 -12.52
N VAL A 117 7.86 -0.54 -12.71
CA VAL A 117 7.03 -1.13 -11.66
C VAL A 117 7.65 -2.43 -11.12
N VAL A 118 8.13 -3.31 -12.01
CA VAL A 118 8.81 -4.56 -11.63
C VAL A 118 10.10 -4.26 -10.87
N GLU A 119 10.88 -3.27 -11.30
CA GLU A 119 12.08 -2.83 -10.56
C GLU A 119 11.74 -2.37 -9.14
N ALA A 120 10.68 -1.56 -8.98
CA ALA A 120 10.23 -1.11 -7.67
C ALA A 120 9.78 -2.29 -6.78
N VAL A 121 9.06 -3.28 -7.34
CA VAL A 121 8.66 -4.49 -6.60
C VAL A 121 9.87 -5.37 -6.26
N THR A 122 10.86 -5.46 -7.15
CA THR A 122 12.12 -6.16 -6.87
C THR A 122 12.90 -5.50 -5.74
N ALA A 123 12.88 -4.16 -5.66
CA ALA A 123 13.51 -3.43 -4.57
C ALA A 123 12.89 -3.74 -3.19
N LEU A 124 11.61 -4.16 -3.13
CA LEU A 124 10.98 -4.61 -1.89
C LEU A 124 11.71 -5.82 -1.27
N ASP A 125 12.30 -6.69 -2.09
CA ASP A 125 13.01 -7.87 -1.59
C ASP A 125 14.30 -7.50 -0.81
N THR A 126 14.80 -6.28 -1.00
CA THR A 126 15.99 -5.78 -0.29
C THR A 126 15.68 -5.09 1.03
N LEU A 127 14.41 -4.84 1.31
CA LEU A 127 14.01 -4.16 2.54
C LEU A 127 14.17 -5.07 3.75
N SER A 128 14.69 -4.51 4.80
CA SER A 128 14.74 -5.15 6.12
C SER A 128 14.12 -4.24 7.17
N CYS A 129 13.47 -4.85 8.14
CA CYS A 129 12.81 -4.14 9.22
C CYS A 129 12.95 -4.97 10.51
N PRO A 130 13.42 -4.37 11.62
CA PRO A 130 13.55 -5.07 12.89
C PRO A 130 12.23 -5.68 13.37
N ASP A 131 12.33 -6.80 14.09
CA ASP A 131 11.14 -7.55 14.53
C ASP A 131 10.28 -6.76 15.53
N GLU A 132 10.87 -5.79 16.22
CA GLU A 132 10.20 -4.90 17.17
C GLU A 132 9.22 -3.91 16.50
N VAL A 133 9.38 -3.65 15.18
CA VAL A 133 8.45 -2.79 14.46
C VAL A 133 7.09 -3.47 14.39
N PRO A 134 6.00 -2.82 14.87
CA PRO A 134 4.71 -3.47 15.08
C PRO A 134 3.91 -3.65 13.77
N LEU A 135 4.48 -4.38 12.82
CA LEU A 135 3.80 -4.77 11.60
C LEU A 135 2.88 -5.97 11.85
N LYS A 136 1.83 -6.08 11.07
CA LYS A 136 0.95 -7.25 11.10
C LYS A 136 1.63 -8.44 10.42
N TRP A 137 1.46 -9.63 10.99
CA TRP A 137 1.81 -10.86 10.31
C TRP A 137 0.77 -11.14 9.23
N PHE A 138 1.23 -11.40 8.02
CA PHE A 138 0.35 -11.52 6.84
C PHE A 138 -0.54 -12.76 6.92
N ASP A 139 -0.01 -13.89 7.36
CA ASP A 139 -0.75 -15.11 7.62
C ASP A 139 -1.85 -14.92 8.68
N ALA A 140 -1.54 -14.24 9.79
CA ALA A 140 -2.52 -13.93 10.83
C ALA A 140 -3.64 -12.99 10.31
N ARG A 141 -3.30 -12.04 9.43
CA ARG A 141 -4.27 -11.11 8.81
C ARG A 141 -5.32 -11.85 7.99
N TRP A 142 -4.94 -12.93 7.32
CA TRP A 142 -5.82 -13.70 6.46
C TRP A 142 -6.49 -14.89 7.15
N SER A 143 -6.17 -15.16 8.43
CA SER A 143 -6.67 -16.32 9.18
C SER A 143 -8.20 -16.42 9.23
N THR A 144 -8.90 -15.28 9.24
CA THR A 144 -10.38 -15.23 9.25
C THR A 144 -11.01 -15.76 7.95
N TYR A 145 -10.24 -15.77 6.85
CA TYR A 145 -10.74 -16.15 5.52
C TYR A 145 -10.28 -17.55 5.08
N ALA A 146 -9.38 -18.18 5.81
CA ALA A 146 -8.89 -19.51 5.48
C ALA A 146 -9.79 -20.58 6.08
N ALA A 147 -10.15 -21.57 5.27
CA ALA A 147 -10.90 -22.74 5.75
C ALA A 147 -10.06 -23.59 6.72
N ASP A 148 -8.75 -23.65 6.51
CA ASP A 148 -7.77 -24.28 7.41
C ASP A 148 -6.59 -23.30 7.64
N PRO A 149 -6.42 -22.75 8.86
CA PRO A 149 -5.31 -21.86 9.17
C PRO A 149 -3.92 -22.42 8.88
N ARG A 150 -3.75 -23.76 8.90
CA ARG A 150 -2.46 -24.40 8.58
C ARG A 150 -2.03 -24.15 7.13
N GLN A 151 -2.99 -23.91 6.23
CA GLN A 151 -2.71 -23.57 4.83
C GLN A 151 -2.09 -22.18 4.68
N LEU A 152 -2.19 -21.33 5.69
CA LEU A 152 -1.59 -20.00 5.70
C LEU A 152 -0.11 -20.01 6.12
N ALA A 153 0.40 -21.13 6.64
CA ALA A 153 1.81 -21.23 7.05
C ALA A 153 2.78 -20.92 5.89
N VAL A 154 2.38 -21.18 4.64
CA VAL A 154 3.16 -20.84 3.44
C VAL A 154 3.28 -19.32 3.20
N LEU A 155 2.42 -18.52 3.83
CA LEU A 155 2.42 -17.06 3.75
C LEU A 155 3.25 -16.43 4.88
N ALA A 156 3.68 -17.23 5.85
CA ALA A 156 4.51 -16.76 6.95
C ALA A 156 5.92 -16.43 6.46
N GLY A 157 6.56 -15.44 7.08
CA GLY A 157 7.90 -15.00 6.74
C GLY A 157 8.21 -13.66 7.38
N THR A 158 9.43 -13.18 7.21
CA THR A 158 9.92 -11.94 7.82
C THR A 158 10.11 -10.81 6.81
N ALA A 159 9.87 -11.06 5.52
CA ALA A 159 9.98 -10.02 4.49
C ALA A 159 9.01 -8.87 4.74
N VAL A 160 9.43 -7.66 4.40
CA VAL A 160 8.56 -6.47 4.42
C VAL A 160 7.62 -6.53 3.24
N LEU A 161 6.33 -6.49 3.53
CA LEU A 161 5.27 -6.55 2.54
C LEU A 161 4.50 -5.24 2.51
N HIS A 162 4.27 -4.70 1.30
CA HIS A 162 3.42 -3.53 1.12
C HIS A 162 1.92 -3.89 1.21
N THR A 163 1.52 -4.97 0.53
CA THR A 163 0.16 -5.58 0.53
C THR A 163 -0.98 -4.69 0.00
N ASP A 164 -0.64 -3.67 -0.78
CA ASP A 164 -1.60 -2.82 -1.51
C ASP A 164 -0.91 -2.19 -2.74
N LEU A 165 -0.27 -3.03 -3.59
CA LEU A 165 0.47 -2.60 -4.78
C LEU A 165 -0.47 -2.27 -5.96
N ASN A 166 -1.55 -1.55 -5.67
CA ASN A 166 -2.44 -1.05 -6.72
C ASN A 166 -1.78 0.13 -7.50
N PRO A 167 -2.25 0.45 -8.74
CA PRO A 167 -1.65 1.51 -9.56
C PRO A 167 -1.60 2.89 -8.88
N GLY A 168 -2.51 3.15 -7.92
CA GLY A 168 -2.56 4.42 -7.19
C GLY A 168 -1.43 4.60 -6.18
N ASN A 169 -0.81 3.51 -5.75
CA ASN A 169 0.24 3.51 -4.74
C ASN A 169 1.66 3.43 -5.33
N LEU A 170 1.80 3.38 -6.66
CA LEU A 170 3.08 3.47 -7.35
C LEU A 170 3.10 4.74 -8.20
N LEU A 171 3.97 5.67 -7.85
CA LEU A 171 4.12 6.96 -8.52
C LEU A 171 5.32 6.93 -9.45
N VAL A 172 5.06 7.01 -10.75
CA VAL A 172 6.10 7.03 -11.80
C VAL A 172 6.62 8.45 -11.93
N GLY A 173 7.82 8.68 -11.42
CA GLY A 173 8.59 9.89 -11.58
C GLY A 173 9.48 9.86 -12.85
N PRO A 174 10.31 10.90 -13.07
CA PRO A 174 11.18 10.96 -14.24
C PRO A 174 12.25 9.87 -14.30
N GLN A 175 12.68 9.33 -13.16
CA GLN A 175 13.80 8.39 -13.06
C GLN A 175 13.45 7.12 -12.29
N THR A 176 12.47 7.17 -11.40
CA THR A 176 12.16 6.07 -10.48
C THR A 176 10.66 5.94 -10.26
N VAL A 177 10.25 4.78 -9.79
CA VAL A 177 8.91 4.56 -9.23
C VAL A 177 9.02 4.60 -7.71
N THR A 178 8.21 5.45 -7.10
CA THR A 178 8.10 5.56 -5.64
C THR A 178 6.86 4.84 -5.15
N VAL A 179 7.01 4.04 -4.11
CA VAL A 179 5.91 3.29 -3.47
C VAL A 179 5.37 4.10 -2.29
N VAL A 180 4.08 4.40 -2.30
CA VAL A 180 3.42 5.23 -1.28
C VAL A 180 2.28 4.48 -0.60
N ASP A 181 1.77 5.03 0.50
CA ASP A 181 0.63 4.48 1.28
C ASP A 181 0.95 3.12 1.95
N TRP A 182 1.92 3.13 2.87
CA TRP A 182 2.38 1.98 3.63
C TRP A 182 1.46 1.59 4.81
N ALA A 183 0.26 2.13 4.86
CA ALA A 183 -0.72 1.87 5.91
C ALA A 183 -1.06 0.38 6.12
N MET A 184 -0.83 -0.44 5.07
CA MET A 184 -1.10 -1.88 5.09
C MET A 184 0.16 -2.74 5.25
N ALA A 185 1.32 -2.13 5.53
CA ALA A 185 2.58 -2.84 5.70
C ALA A 185 2.44 -4.05 6.64
N SER A 186 3.04 -5.15 6.24
CA SER A 186 2.95 -6.44 6.94
C SER A 186 4.29 -7.19 6.87
N ARG A 187 4.41 -8.26 7.66
CA ARG A 187 5.49 -9.26 7.53
C ARG A 187 4.92 -10.54 6.95
N GLY A 188 5.68 -11.18 6.08
CA GLY A 188 5.25 -12.45 5.50
C GLY A 188 6.29 -13.02 4.53
N ALA A 189 5.86 -14.01 3.75
CA ALA A 189 6.68 -14.60 2.71
C ALA A 189 6.94 -13.58 1.57
N ALA A 190 8.18 -13.46 1.13
CA ALA A 190 8.62 -12.43 0.18
C ALA A 190 7.81 -12.46 -1.14
N PHE A 191 7.42 -13.64 -1.62
CA PHE A 191 6.66 -13.79 -2.85
C PHE A 191 5.28 -13.10 -2.83
N VAL A 192 4.78 -12.71 -1.66
CA VAL A 192 3.49 -12.01 -1.53
C VAL A 192 3.52 -10.64 -2.24
N ASN A 193 4.66 -9.92 -2.22
CA ASN A 193 4.78 -8.66 -2.96
C ASN A 193 4.56 -8.83 -4.47
N PRO A 194 5.32 -9.66 -5.21
CA PRO A 194 5.03 -9.89 -6.62
C PRO A 194 3.67 -10.56 -6.87
N ALA A 195 3.16 -11.38 -5.96
CA ALA A 195 1.83 -11.98 -6.07
C ALA A 195 0.70 -10.92 -5.96
N ASP A 196 0.86 -9.91 -5.10
CA ASP A 196 -0.07 -8.78 -5.03
C ASP A 196 -0.02 -7.93 -6.32
N LEU A 197 1.16 -7.74 -6.92
CA LEU A 197 1.28 -7.11 -8.24
C LEU A 197 0.54 -7.92 -9.31
N VAL A 198 0.71 -9.26 -9.38
CA VAL A 198 -0.02 -10.13 -10.33
C VAL A 198 -1.53 -9.92 -10.23
N LEU A 199 -2.07 -9.93 -9.00
CA LEU A 199 -3.50 -9.68 -8.78
C LEU A 199 -3.94 -8.33 -9.36
N ASN A 200 -3.16 -7.28 -9.13
CA ASN A 200 -3.47 -5.94 -9.60
C ASN A 200 -3.32 -5.79 -11.13
N LEU A 201 -2.36 -6.49 -11.75
CA LEU A 201 -2.23 -6.57 -13.22
C LEU A 201 -3.46 -7.24 -13.85
N ILE A 202 -3.93 -8.36 -13.28
CA ILE A 202 -5.16 -9.03 -13.75
C ILE A 202 -6.36 -8.11 -13.59
N ALA A 203 -6.47 -7.37 -12.48
CA ALA A 203 -7.53 -6.38 -12.27
C ALA A 203 -7.50 -5.24 -13.30
N CYS A 204 -6.32 -4.96 -13.88
CA CYS A 204 -6.10 -3.98 -14.95
C CYS A 204 -6.19 -4.57 -16.37
N GLY A 205 -6.57 -5.85 -16.52
CA GLY A 205 -6.92 -6.44 -17.82
C GLY A 205 -5.90 -7.43 -18.39
N HIS A 206 -4.84 -7.78 -17.68
CA HIS A 206 -3.95 -8.87 -18.09
C HIS A 206 -4.65 -10.23 -17.97
N ALA A 207 -4.33 -11.16 -18.87
CA ALA A 207 -4.58 -12.57 -18.62
C ALA A 207 -3.68 -13.07 -17.47
N PRO A 208 -4.12 -14.06 -16.65
CA PRO A 208 -3.32 -14.57 -15.54
C PRO A 208 -1.90 -15.00 -15.92
N ALA A 209 -1.74 -15.70 -17.04
CA ALA A 209 -0.43 -16.12 -17.54
C ALA A 209 0.48 -14.93 -17.91
N GLU A 210 -0.09 -13.88 -18.50
CA GLU A 210 0.63 -12.66 -18.85
C GLU A 210 1.06 -11.90 -17.58
N ALA A 211 0.18 -11.79 -16.60
CA ALA A 211 0.49 -11.13 -15.33
C ALA A 211 1.61 -11.86 -14.55
N GLU A 212 1.58 -13.21 -14.50
CA GLU A 212 2.67 -13.99 -13.92
C GLU A 212 3.98 -13.83 -14.70
N ALA A 213 3.92 -13.72 -16.04
CA ALA A 213 5.11 -13.49 -16.86
C ALA A 213 5.75 -12.12 -16.58
N VAL A 214 4.98 -11.06 -16.25
CA VAL A 214 5.51 -9.74 -15.90
C VAL A 214 6.42 -9.80 -14.68
N VAL A 215 6.10 -10.62 -13.68
CA VAL A 215 6.87 -10.73 -12.44
C VAL A 215 7.92 -11.85 -12.46
N HIS A 216 8.09 -12.54 -13.60
CA HIS A 216 8.95 -13.73 -13.68
C HIS A 216 10.40 -13.49 -13.25
N GLU A 217 10.93 -12.30 -13.51
CA GLU A 217 12.31 -11.93 -13.15
C GLU A 217 12.48 -11.53 -11.67
N VAL A 218 11.38 -11.30 -10.92
CA VAL A 218 11.45 -10.99 -9.49
C VAL A 218 11.92 -12.23 -8.73
N ALA A 219 13.03 -12.13 -8.00
CA ALA A 219 13.64 -13.28 -7.32
C ALA A 219 12.67 -13.97 -6.35
N ALA A 220 11.95 -13.19 -5.53
CA ALA A 220 10.97 -13.73 -4.59
C ALA A 220 9.83 -14.49 -5.27
N TRP A 221 9.47 -14.13 -6.52
CA TRP A 221 8.48 -14.87 -7.30
C TRP A 221 9.06 -16.19 -7.84
N ARG A 222 10.24 -16.11 -8.44
CA ARG A 222 10.91 -17.26 -9.06
C ARG A 222 11.26 -18.35 -8.06
N ASP A 223 11.65 -17.93 -6.85
CA ASP A 223 12.08 -18.83 -5.78
C ASP A 223 10.89 -19.35 -4.94
N ALA A 224 9.66 -18.91 -5.23
CA ALA A 224 8.45 -19.36 -4.54
C ALA A 224 8.04 -20.76 -4.98
N GLU A 225 7.68 -21.60 -4.01
CA GLU A 225 7.08 -22.89 -4.30
C GLU A 225 5.72 -22.69 -5.00
N PRO A 226 5.46 -23.38 -6.14
CA PRO A 226 4.21 -23.24 -6.88
C PRO A 226 2.95 -23.41 -6.01
N GLU A 227 2.97 -24.39 -5.10
CA GLU A 227 1.86 -24.62 -4.17
C GLU A 227 1.62 -23.42 -3.22
N ALA A 228 2.66 -22.67 -2.83
CA ALA A 228 2.52 -21.49 -1.99
C ALA A 228 1.77 -20.38 -2.75
N VAL A 229 2.09 -20.19 -4.02
CA VAL A 229 1.38 -19.23 -4.89
C VAL A 229 -0.06 -19.67 -5.12
N ASP A 230 -0.32 -20.99 -5.29
CA ASP A 230 -1.67 -21.53 -5.43
C ASP A 230 -2.52 -21.30 -4.17
N HIS A 231 -1.92 -21.48 -2.99
CA HIS A 231 -2.57 -21.19 -1.72
C HIS A 231 -2.87 -19.70 -1.56
N TYR A 232 -1.93 -18.83 -1.92
CA TYR A 232 -2.15 -17.39 -1.92
C TYR A 232 -3.31 -17.00 -2.83
N ALA A 233 -3.30 -17.44 -4.10
CA ALA A 233 -4.33 -17.10 -5.08
C ALA A 233 -5.73 -17.51 -4.59
N ARG A 234 -5.88 -18.73 -4.02
CA ARG A 234 -7.15 -19.20 -3.43
C ARG A 234 -7.57 -18.38 -2.22
N THR A 235 -6.63 -18.11 -1.31
CA THR A 235 -6.91 -17.35 -0.09
C THR A 235 -7.37 -15.94 -0.41
N VAL A 236 -6.69 -15.23 -1.31
CA VAL A 236 -7.09 -13.86 -1.68
C VAL A 236 -8.41 -13.85 -2.44
N ALA A 237 -8.73 -14.88 -3.25
CA ALA A 237 -10.02 -14.97 -3.93
C ALA A 237 -11.18 -15.06 -2.93
N VAL A 238 -11.04 -15.89 -1.88
CA VAL A 238 -12.04 -16.00 -0.81
C VAL A 238 -12.12 -14.71 0.00
N ALA A 239 -10.98 -14.17 0.39
CA ALA A 239 -10.90 -12.97 1.21
C ALA A 239 -11.51 -11.74 0.52
N TRP A 240 -11.15 -11.50 -0.75
CA TRP A 240 -11.71 -10.38 -1.51
C TRP A 240 -13.21 -10.55 -1.75
N LEU A 241 -13.65 -11.77 -2.03
CA LEU A 241 -15.08 -12.05 -2.19
C LEU A 241 -15.85 -11.76 -0.89
N GLN A 242 -15.38 -12.25 0.26
CA GLN A 242 -16.06 -12.06 1.54
C GLN A 242 -16.01 -10.61 2.04
N ALA A 243 -14.87 -9.95 1.88
CA ALA A 243 -14.69 -8.58 2.37
C ALA A 243 -15.39 -7.53 1.50
N PHE A 244 -15.52 -7.77 0.18
CA PHE A 244 -15.90 -6.73 -0.78
C PHE A 244 -17.04 -7.14 -1.73
N TRP A 245 -17.66 -8.28 -1.56
CA TRP A 245 -18.74 -8.75 -2.45
C TRP A 245 -19.91 -7.74 -2.56
N SER A 246 -20.20 -7.02 -1.47
CA SER A 246 -21.24 -5.98 -1.40
C SER A 246 -20.78 -4.59 -1.83
N TYR A 247 -19.47 -4.40 -2.09
CA TYR A 247 -18.95 -3.11 -2.50
C TYR A 247 -19.33 -2.80 -3.94
N THR A 248 -19.86 -1.61 -4.15
CA THR A 248 -20.26 -1.13 -5.49
C THR A 248 -19.12 -0.46 -6.24
N HIS A 249 -18.00 -0.18 -5.58
CA HIS A 249 -16.88 0.50 -6.19
C HIS A 249 -16.26 -0.31 -7.34
N PRO A 250 -16.07 0.29 -8.54
CA PRO A 250 -15.59 -0.43 -9.73
C PRO A 250 -14.27 -1.16 -9.51
N TRP A 251 -13.31 -0.51 -8.82
CA TRP A 251 -12.00 -1.12 -8.51
C TRP A 251 -12.15 -2.37 -7.63
N ALA A 252 -12.90 -2.31 -6.54
CA ALA A 252 -13.10 -3.47 -5.67
C ALA A 252 -13.71 -4.65 -6.44
N ARG A 253 -14.69 -4.38 -7.33
CA ARG A 253 -15.27 -5.41 -8.20
C ARG A 253 -14.26 -5.98 -9.20
N ALA A 254 -13.36 -5.14 -9.74
CA ALA A 254 -12.31 -5.60 -10.65
C ALA A 254 -11.36 -6.55 -9.93
N VAL A 255 -10.90 -6.20 -8.71
CA VAL A 255 -9.99 -7.05 -7.92
C VAL A 255 -10.66 -8.36 -7.49
N VAL A 256 -11.95 -8.34 -7.08
CA VAL A 256 -12.69 -9.58 -6.77
C VAL A 256 -12.71 -10.52 -7.97
N ARG A 257 -13.05 -10.02 -9.15
CA ARG A 257 -13.04 -10.83 -10.39
C ARG A 257 -11.65 -11.33 -10.75
N ALA A 258 -10.64 -10.48 -10.63
CA ALA A 258 -9.25 -10.83 -10.89
C ALA A 258 -8.77 -11.96 -9.97
N ALA A 259 -9.06 -11.87 -8.68
CA ALA A 259 -8.69 -12.88 -7.69
C ALA A 259 -9.34 -14.24 -8.00
N GLN A 260 -10.64 -14.23 -8.35
CA GLN A 260 -11.35 -15.44 -8.75
C GLN A 260 -10.79 -16.05 -10.05
N HIS A 261 -10.52 -15.20 -11.05
CA HIS A 261 -9.95 -15.63 -12.32
C HIS A 261 -8.57 -16.23 -12.14
N TRP A 262 -7.71 -15.58 -11.33
CA TRP A 262 -6.38 -16.10 -11.02
C TRP A 262 -6.42 -17.42 -10.28
N ALA A 263 -7.25 -17.55 -9.25
CA ALA A 263 -7.40 -18.80 -8.52
C ALA A 263 -7.85 -19.95 -9.43
N LEU A 264 -8.84 -19.72 -10.31
CA LEU A 264 -9.28 -20.74 -11.28
C LEU A 264 -8.18 -21.12 -12.27
N TYR A 265 -7.41 -20.15 -12.77
CA TYR A 265 -6.27 -20.39 -13.65
C TYR A 265 -5.21 -21.27 -12.96
N ARG A 266 -4.86 -20.98 -11.70
CA ARG A 266 -3.89 -21.74 -10.92
C ARG A 266 -4.36 -23.16 -10.60
N MET A 267 -5.66 -23.37 -10.38
CA MET A 267 -6.25 -24.68 -10.14
C MET A 267 -6.31 -25.59 -11.39
N ALA A 268 -6.24 -25.03 -12.58
CA ALA A 268 -6.31 -25.75 -13.85
C ALA A 268 -4.93 -26.24 -14.37
N ARG A 269 -3.86 -25.89 -13.66
CA ARG A 269 -2.47 -26.28 -13.98
C ARG A 269 -2.08 -27.52 -13.20
#